data_690b01e6cb81098af27e136ee988af61
#
_entry.id   690b01e6cb81098af27e136ee988af61
#
_cell.length_a   1.000
_cell.length_b   1.000
_cell.length_c   1.000
_cell.angle_alpha   90.00
_cell.angle_beta   90.00
_cell.angle_gamma   90.00
#
_symmetry.space_group_name_H-M   'P 1'
#
loop_
_entity.id
_entity.type
_entity.pdbx_description
1 polymer ?
#
loop_
_entity_poly.entity_id
_entity_poly.type
_entity_poly.pdbx_seq_one_letter_code
_entity_poly.pdbx_strand_id
1 'polypeptide(L)'
;KYKNNIDIISQAKDIIDSLTIGGSKSNYLKKDMEALIPLGTKVYDVSLSDSILKINFSKEFYNVSERLEEKVVEALVYSLTNLNDVKGIMIFVEGSQMQELIHSKRRVPLVLTKDYGINKIYDITSLSNVTKSTLYYYTNIDNDYGVVPVTIFSNDDINKVEVIIETLKSSPI
;
A
#
# COMPACT_ATOMS: atom_id res chain seq x y z
N LYS A 1 15.29 -18.73 15.43
CA LYS A 1 14.02 -17.98 15.29
C LYS A 1 14.16 -16.47 15.52
N TYR A 2 15.07 -15.99 16.37
CA TYR A 2 15.27 -14.55 16.66
C TYR A 2 16.07 -13.81 15.58
N LYS A 3 16.84 -14.50 14.76
CA LYS A 3 17.67 -13.89 13.71
C LYS A 3 16.84 -13.26 12.58
N ASN A 4 15.61 -13.76 12.36
CA ASN A 4 14.75 -13.30 11.28
C ASN A 4 14.08 -11.93 11.55
N ASN A 5 13.77 -11.60 12.81
CA ASN A 5 13.05 -10.35 13.11
C ASN A 5 13.90 -9.08 12.94
N ILE A 6 15.20 -9.16 13.27
CA ILE A 6 16.13 -8.03 13.06
C ILE A 6 16.30 -7.77 11.57
N ASP A 7 16.36 -8.81 10.77
CA ASP A 7 16.47 -8.70 9.32
C ASP A 7 15.18 -8.09 8.71
N ILE A 8 14.00 -8.52 9.14
CA ILE A 8 12.70 -7.99 8.69
C ILE A 8 12.56 -6.50 9.01
N ILE A 9 12.93 -6.06 10.20
CA ILE A 9 12.86 -4.63 10.59
C ILE A 9 13.82 -3.81 9.71
N SER A 10 15.01 -4.30 9.45
CA SER A 10 15.97 -3.65 8.55
C SER A 10 15.42 -3.55 7.13
N GLN A 11 14.88 -4.64 6.59
CA GLN A 11 14.25 -4.66 5.27
C GLN A 11 13.05 -3.71 5.20
N ALA A 12 12.23 -3.66 6.25
CA ALA A 12 11.09 -2.74 6.31
C ALA A 12 11.55 -1.27 6.28
N LYS A 13 12.60 -0.93 7.04
CA LYS A 13 13.18 0.42 7.00
C LYS A 13 13.73 0.76 5.63
N ASP A 14 14.38 -0.18 4.97
CA ASP A 14 14.91 -0.01 3.62
C ASP A 14 13.80 0.23 2.58
N ILE A 15 12.70 -0.51 2.68
CA ILE A 15 11.51 -0.32 1.84
C ILE A 15 10.92 1.06 2.08
N ILE A 16 10.72 1.46 3.34
CA ILE A 16 10.16 2.77 3.68
C ILE A 16 11.07 3.90 3.16
N ASP A 17 12.38 3.77 3.31
CA ASP A 17 13.34 4.76 2.79
C ASP A 17 13.29 4.85 1.26
N SER A 18 13.15 3.72 0.56
CA SER A 18 12.99 3.74 -0.90
C SER A 18 11.67 4.39 -1.36
N LEU A 19 10.60 4.26 -0.58
CA LEU A 19 9.31 4.89 -0.84
C LEU A 19 9.25 6.35 -0.39
N THR A 20 10.28 6.87 0.29
CA THR A 20 10.34 8.25 0.77
C THR A 20 11.00 9.16 -0.26
N ILE A 21 10.35 10.27 -0.58
CA ILE A 21 10.89 11.28 -1.51
C ILE A 21 12.20 11.82 -0.92
N GLY A 22 13.29 11.69 -1.68
CA GLY A 22 14.63 12.07 -1.24
C GLY A 22 15.25 11.10 -0.23
N GLY A 23 14.65 9.94 -0.02
CA GLY A 23 15.26 8.85 0.76
C GLY A 23 16.55 8.33 0.11
N SER A 24 17.49 7.85 0.91
CA SER A 24 18.80 7.39 0.42
C SER A 24 18.67 6.20 -0.55
N LYS A 25 17.58 5.45 -0.46
CA LYS A 25 17.26 4.29 -1.29
C LYS A 25 16.19 4.55 -2.36
N SER A 26 15.69 5.77 -2.48
CA SER A 26 14.68 6.12 -3.51
C SER A 26 15.19 5.88 -4.95
N ASN A 27 16.50 5.94 -5.16
CA ASN A 27 17.13 5.65 -6.45
C ASN A 27 17.11 4.17 -6.85
N TYR A 28 16.73 3.27 -5.94
CA TYR A 28 16.55 1.84 -6.26
C TYR A 28 15.16 1.53 -6.82
N LEU A 29 14.23 2.47 -6.78
CA LEU A 29 12.95 2.33 -7.47
C LEU A 29 13.21 2.26 -8.99
N LYS A 30 12.48 1.39 -9.67
CA LYS A 30 12.51 1.35 -11.14
C LYS A 30 12.04 2.69 -11.69
N LYS A 31 12.51 3.04 -12.90
CA LYS A 31 12.33 4.36 -13.53
C LYS A 31 10.86 4.80 -13.63
N ASP A 32 9.94 3.83 -13.75
CA ASP A 32 8.49 4.07 -13.85
C ASP A 32 7.76 3.98 -12.49
N MET A 33 8.52 3.92 -11.38
CA MET A 33 8.00 3.93 -10.01
C MET A 33 8.42 5.22 -9.30
N GLU A 34 7.50 5.78 -8.51
CA GLU A 34 7.74 7.01 -7.77
C GLU A 34 7.70 6.78 -6.26
N ALA A 35 8.56 7.49 -5.54
CA ALA A 35 8.47 7.59 -4.10
C ALA A 35 7.28 8.48 -3.73
N LEU A 36 6.46 8.04 -2.78
CA LEU A 36 5.20 8.68 -2.43
C LEU A 36 5.18 9.24 -1.01
N ILE A 37 6.03 8.74 -0.11
CA ILE A 37 6.11 9.24 1.26
C ILE A 37 6.74 10.63 1.23
N PRO A 38 6.12 11.63 1.86
CA PRO A 38 6.57 13.02 1.79
C PRO A 38 8.02 13.23 2.20
N LEU A 39 8.69 14.14 1.51
CA LEU A 39 10.05 14.58 1.84
C LEU A 39 10.14 15.03 3.30
N GLY A 40 11.21 14.60 3.96
CA GLY A 40 11.47 14.95 5.36
C GLY A 40 10.75 14.07 6.39
N THR A 41 9.90 13.13 5.94
CA THR A 41 9.29 12.14 6.83
C THR A 41 10.38 11.30 7.50
N LYS A 42 10.33 11.21 8.82
CA LYS A 42 11.24 10.38 9.64
C LYS A 42 10.48 9.15 10.15
N VAL A 43 11.19 8.05 10.25
CA VAL A 43 10.70 6.85 10.95
C VAL A 43 11.26 6.86 12.35
N TYR A 44 10.41 7.02 13.35
CA TYR A 44 10.83 7.02 14.76
C TYR A 44 11.00 5.61 15.30
N ASP A 45 10.09 4.70 14.93
CA ASP A 45 10.14 3.32 15.37
C ASP A 45 9.54 2.37 14.34
N VAL A 46 10.10 1.16 14.28
CA VAL A 46 9.55 0.02 13.55
C VAL A 46 9.67 -1.20 14.42
N SER A 47 8.56 -1.85 14.69
CA SER A 47 8.53 -3.09 15.49
C SER A 47 7.58 -4.12 14.88
N LEU A 48 7.88 -5.40 15.10
CA LEU A 48 7.08 -6.53 14.62
C LEU A 48 6.58 -7.34 15.81
N SER A 49 5.27 -7.50 15.92
CA SER A 49 4.60 -8.35 16.91
C SER A 49 3.41 -9.03 16.28
N ASP A 50 3.26 -10.34 16.51
CA ASP A 50 2.15 -11.15 16.00
C ASP A 50 1.92 -11.03 14.49
N SER A 51 3.01 -10.97 13.73
CA SER A 51 3.02 -10.75 12.28
C SER A 51 2.46 -9.37 11.85
N ILE A 52 2.32 -8.42 12.76
CA ILE A 52 1.90 -7.05 12.47
C ILE A 52 3.09 -6.11 12.65
N LEU A 53 3.43 -5.41 11.58
CA LEU A 53 4.49 -4.41 11.59
C LEU A 53 3.91 -3.05 12.04
N LYS A 54 4.38 -2.52 13.16
CA LYS A 54 4.02 -1.20 13.65
C LYS A 54 5.08 -0.21 13.21
N ILE A 55 4.64 0.90 12.62
CA ILE A 55 5.54 1.92 12.08
C ILE A 55 5.10 3.27 12.63
N ASN A 56 6.01 4.01 13.27
CA ASN A 56 5.74 5.34 13.78
C ASN A 56 6.52 6.38 12.97
N PHE A 57 5.78 7.24 12.28
CA PHE A 57 6.30 8.33 11.48
C PHE A 57 6.27 9.67 12.20
N SER A 58 7.10 10.59 11.75
CA SER A 58 7.01 12.01 12.12
C SER A 58 5.82 12.68 11.42
N LYS A 59 5.44 13.87 11.91
CA LYS A 59 4.30 14.66 11.40
C LYS A 59 4.37 14.98 9.90
N GLU A 60 5.57 15.02 9.33
CA GLU A 60 5.81 15.26 7.91
C GLU A 60 5.12 14.23 7.00
N PHE A 61 4.81 13.04 7.54
CA PHE A 61 4.01 12.03 6.85
C PHE A 61 2.66 12.58 6.37
N TYR A 62 2.09 13.52 7.08
CA TYR A 62 0.83 14.18 6.71
C TYR A 62 0.97 15.29 5.65
N ASN A 63 2.18 15.62 5.20
CA ASN A 63 2.40 16.59 4.11
C ASN A 63 2.10 16.00 2.72
N VAL A 64 1.50 14.83 2.67
CA VAL A 64 1.02 14.22 1.43
C VAL A 64 -0.16 15.01 0.87
N SER A 65 -0.29 15.11 -0.47
CA SER A 65 -1.47 15.70 -1.08
C SER A 65 -2.69 14.78 -0.95
N GLU A 66 -3.89 15.36 -0.94
CA GLU A 66 -5.16 14.60 -0.85
C GLU A 66 -5.25 13.51 -1.94
N ARG A 67 -4.79 13.80 -3.14
CA ARG A 67 -4.80 12.84 -4.26
C ARG A 67 -3.91 11.62 -4.02
N LEU A 68 -2.84 11.77 -3.24
CA LEU A 68 -1.84 10.73 -3.01
C LEU A 68 -1.95 10.07 -1.63
N GLU A 69 -2.73 10.60 -0.69
CA GLU A 69 -2.77 10.09 0.68
C GLU A 69 -3.14 8.60 0.76
N GLU A 70 -4.09 8.15 -0.06
CA GLU A 70 -4.46 6.73 -0.13
C GLU A 70 -3.38 5.90 -0.82
N LYS A 71 -2.76 6.44 -1.86
CA LYS A 71 -1.68 5.76 -2.60
C LYS A 71 -0.46 5.48 -1.74
N VAL A 72 -0.10 6.40 -0.85
CA VAL A 72 0.97 6.18 0.14
C VAL A 72 0.66 5.00 1.03
N VAL A 73 -0.57 4.91 1.54
CA VAL A 73 -1.01 3.80 2.39
C VAL A 73 -1.00 2.47 1.61
N GLU A 74 -1.54 2.47 0.39
CA GLU A 74 -1.52 1.31 -0.50
C GLU A 74 -0.10 0.82 -0.75
N ALA A 75 0.83 1.72 -1.09
CA ALA A 75 2.23 1.38 -1.36
C ALA A 75 2.91 0.77 -0.13
N LEU A 76 2.71 1.36 1.06
CA LEU A 76 3.24 0.81 2.31
C LEU A 76 2.69 -0.59 2.59
N VAL A 77 1.38 -0.77 2.51
CA VAL A 77 0.73 -2.06 2.76
C VAL A 77 1.29 -3.13 1.84
N TYR A 78 1.26 -2.89 0.53
CA TYR A 78 1.67 -3.89 -0.44
C TYR A 78 3.17 -4.22 -0.39
N SER A 79 4.02 -3.20 -0.19
CA SER A 79 5.46 -3.43 -0.11
C SER A 79 5.85 -4.18 1.16
N LEU A 80 5.32 -3.78 2.31
CA LEU A 80 5.72 -4.34 3.60
C LEU A 80 5.09 -5.71 3.88
N THR A 81 3.87 -5.96 3.42
CA THR A 81 3.24 -7.29 3.57
C THR A 81 3.77 -8.33 2.59
N ASN A 82 4.72 -7.98 1.71
CA ASN A 82 5.50 -8.92 0.93
C ASN A 82 6.72 -9.46 1.69
N LEU A 83 7.07 -8.85 2.82
CA LEU A 83 8.10 -9.40 3.70
C LEU A 83 7.60 -10.69 4.37
N ASN A 84 8.50 -11.65 4.54
CA ASN A 84 8.20 -12.89 5.25
C ASN A 84 7.69 -12.56 6.66
N ASP A 85 6.70 -13.32 7.13
CA ASP A 85 6.09 -13.18 8.45
C ASP A 85 5.36 -11.84 8.72
N VAL A 86 5.21 -10.95 7.74
CA VAL A 86 4.40 -9.72 7.86
C VAL A 86 3.04 -9.92 7.17
N LYS A 87 1.98 -10.01 7.97
CA LYS A 87 0.60 -10.18 7.50
C LYS A 87 -0.17 -8.88 7.42
N GLY A 88 0.28 -7.86 8.15
CA GLY A 88 -0.37 -6.56 8.18
C GLY A 88 0.55 -5.49 8.77
N ILE A 89 0.12 -4.24 8.64
CA ILE A 89 0.81 -3.09 9.21
C ILE A 89 -0.13 -2.23 10.03
N MET A 90 0.43 -1.50 10.99
CA MET A 90 -0.23 -0.43 11.73
C MET A 90 0.60 0.83 11.56
N ILE A 91 -0.03 1.92 11.16
CA ILE A 91 0.62 3.22 10.96
C ILE A 91 0.33 4.12 12.14
N PHE A 92 1.38 4.69 12.71
CA PHE A 92 1.33 5.71 13.74
C PHE A 92 2.01 6.98 13.21
N VAL A 93 1.51 8.13 13.63
CA VAL A 93 2.15 9.43 13.37
C VAL A 93 2.23 10.17 14.70
N GLU A 94 3.45 10.59 15.08
CA GLU A 94 3.72 11.20 16.40
C GLU A 94 3.19 10.36 17.58
N GLY A 95 3.30 9.03 17.46
CA GLY A 95 2.82 8.07 18.46
C GLY A 95 1.32 7.82 18.48
N SER A 96 0.52 8.53 17.68
CA SER A 96 -0.93 8.34 17.56
C SER A 96 -1.25 7.43 16.38
N GLN A 97 -2.05 6.39 16.60
CA GLN A 97 -2.44 5.49 15.52
C GLN A 97 -3.33 6.20 14.49
N MET A 98 -2.99 6.07 13.23
CA MET A 98 -3.77 6.61 12.12
C MET A 98 -5.09 5.84 11.99
N GLN A 99 -6.21 6.54 12.13
CA GLN A 99 -7.57 5.98 12.02
C GLN A 99 -8.33 6.53 10.80
N GLU A 100 -7.83 7.60 10.21
CA GLU A 100 -8.39 8.24 9.04
C GLU A 100 -7.27 8.88 8.19
N LEU A 101 -7.54 9.07 6.91
CA LEU A 101 -6.70 9.84 6.01
C LEU A 101 -6.78 11.33 6.39
N ILE A 102 -5.66 12.06 6.28
CA ILE A 102 -5.57 13.41 6.85
C ILE A 102 -6.45 14.44 6.13
N HIS A 103 -6.63 14.32 4.82
CA HIS A 103 -7.39 15.27 4.00
C HIS A 103 -8.83 14.82 3.78
N SER A 104 -9.03 13.65 3.18
CA SER A 104 -10.36 13.12 2.83
C SER A 104 -11.19 12.64 4.03
N LYS A 105 -10.56 12.49 5.22
CA LYS A 105 -11.20 11.95 6.43
C LYS A 105 -11.80 10.56 6.27
N ARG A 106 -11.44 9.84 5.21
CA ARG A 106 -11.86 8.45 5.04
C ARG A 106 -11.23 7.57 6.11
N ARG A 107 -12.04 6.73 6.72
CA ARG A 107 -11.57 5.80 7.76
C ARG A 107 -10.58 4.79 7.20
N VAL A 108 -9.57 4.50 7.99
CA VAL A 108 -8.53 3.51 7.68
C VAL A 108 -8.63 2.39 8.71
N PRO A 109 -8.58 1.11 8.29
CA PRO A 109 -8.53 -0.02 9.22
C PRO A 109 -7.37 0.10 10.20
N LEU A 110 -7.59 -0.27 11.47
CA LEU A 110 -6.54 -0.24 12.50
C LEU A 110 -5.35 -1.14 12.14
N VAL A 111 -5.64 -2.28 11.53
CA VAL A 111 -4.65 -3.18 10.94
C VAL A 111 -4.88 -3.22 9.44
N LEU A 112 -3.91 -2.78 8.70
CA LEU A 112 -3.91 -2.76 7.24
C LEU A 112 -3.27 -4.03 6.71
N THR A 113 -4.04 -4.82 5.97
CA THR A 113 -3.59 -6.04 5.29
C THR A 113 -3.69 -5.84 3.78
N LYS A 114 -3.27 -6.84 2.99
CA LYS A 114 -3.49 -6.82 1.52
C LYS A 114 -4.97 -6.64 1.14
N ASP A 115 -5.89 -6.88 2.08
CA ASP A 115 -7.32 -6.63 1.87
C ASP A 115 -7.68 -5.15 1.74
N TYR A 116 -6.78 -4.25 2.16
CA TYR A 116 -6.95 -2.82 1.91
C TYR A 116 -7.05 -2.51 0.40
N GLY A 117 -6.41 -3.32 -0.44
CA GLY A 117 -6.38 -3.15 -1.89
C GLY A 117 -5.31 -2.19 -2.35
N ILE A 118 -5.07 -2.18 -3.66
CA ILE A 118 -4.11 -1.30 -4.35
C ILE A 118 -4.64 -0.94 -5.74
N ASN A 119 -4.37 0.27 -6.23
CA ASN A 119 -4.85 0.76 -7.52
C ASN A 119 -6.36 0.51 -7.69
N LYS A 120 -7.13 0.98 -6.71
CA LYS A 120 -8.53 0.61 -6.54
C LYS A 120 -9.42 1.16 -7.65
N ILE A 121 -10.28 0.28 -8.16
CA ILE A 121 -11.38 0.61 -9.06
C ILE A 121 -12.68 0.28 -8.32
N TYR A 122 -13.60 1.22 -8.28
CA TYR A 122 -14.91 1.06 -7.67
C TYR A 122 -15.98 0.96 -8.77
N ASP A 123 -16.41 -0.26 -9.07
CA ASP A 123 -17.52 -0.58 -9.98
C ASP A 123 -18.71 -1.04 -9.15
N ILE A 124 -19.22 -0.12 -8.32
CA ILE A 124 -20.29 -0.36 -7.36
C ILE A 124 -21.45 0.60 -7.60
N THR A 125 -22.66 0.07 -7.56
CA THR A 125 -23.90 0.85 -7.62
C THR A 125 -24.54 1.01 -6.22
N SER A 126 -24.12 0.20 -5.27
CA SER A 126 -24.62 0.18 -3.89
C SER A 126 -23.49 -0.21 -2.93
N LEU A 127 -23.60 0.23 -1.67
CA LEU A 127 -22.67 -0.18 -0.60
C LEU A 127 -23.01 -1.55 0.00
N SER A 128 -24.09 -2.20 -0.46
CA SER A 128 -24.48 -3.52 -0.04
C SER A 128 -23.84 -4.58 -0.92
N ASN A 129 -23.48 -5.73 -0.32
CA ASN A 129 -22.96 -6.89 -1.05
C ASN A 129 -21.78 -6.55 -1.97
N VAL A 130 -20.83 -5.76 -1.44
CA VAL A 130 -19.61 -5.41 -2.16
C VAL A 130 -18.60 -6.54 -2.01
N THR A 131 -18.16 -7.08 -3.14
CA THR A 131 -17.05 -8.03 -3.24
C THR A 131 -15.78 -7.35 -3.73
N LYS A 132 -14.66 -8.00 -3.48
CA LYS A 132 -13.34 -7.54 -3.88
C LYS A 132 -12.63 -8.61 -4.70
N SER A 133 -11.99 -8.19 -5.78
CA SER A 133 -11.11 -9.02 -6.60
C SER A 133 -9.81 -8.28 -6.89
N THR A 134 -8.67 -8.96 -6.82
CA THR A 134 -7.39 -8.37 -7.24
C THR A 134 -6.93 -9.04 -8.53
N LEU A 135 -6.74 -8.24 -9.55
CA LEU A 135 -6.21 -8.63 -10.85
C LEU A 135 -4.77 -8.21 -10.96
N TYR A 136 -4.02 -8.90 -11.81
CA TYR A 136 -2.61 -8.64 -12.05
C TYR A 136 -2.39 -8.38 -13.54
N TYR A 137 -1.95 -7.16 -13.85
CA TYR A 137 -1.66 -6.74 -15.22
C TYR A 137 -0.16 -6.85 -15.50
N TYR A 138 0.18 -7.41 -16.66
CA TYR A 138 1.54 -7.34 -17.14
C TYR A 138 1.77 -5.99 -17.81
N THR A 139 2.83 -5.33 -17.44
CA THR A 139 3.25 -4.07 -18.05
C THR A 139 4.76 -4.07 -18.26
N ASN A 140 5.22 -3.21 -19.14
CA ASN A 140 6.65 -3.03 -19.36
C ASN A 140 7.15 -1.94 -18.39
N ILE A 141 8.03 -2.33 -17.49
CA ILE A 141 8.63 -1.44 -16.49
C ILE A 141 10.15 -1.44 -16.73
N ASP A 142 10.68 -0.32 -17.23
CA ASP A 142 12.12 -0.13 -17.42
C ASP A 142 12.77 -1.21 -18.31
N ASN A 143 12.11 -1.55 -19.46
CA ASN A 143 12.47 -2.62 -20.39
C ASN A 143 12.43 -4.05 -19.81
N ASP A 144 11.78 -4.24 -18.68
CA ASP A 144 11.52 -5.54 -18.09
C ASP A 144 9.99 -5.73 -17.90
N TYR A 145 9.55 -6.97 -17.81
CA TYR A 145 8.14 -7.24 -17.53
C TYR A 145 7.87 -7.06 -16.04
N GLY A 146 6.94 -6.17 -15.73
CA GLY A 146 6.41 -5.98 -14.38
C GLY A 146 4.98 -6.50 -14.25
N VAL A 147 4.56 -6.73 -13.02
CA VAL A 147 3.19 -7.11 -12.69
C VAL A 147 2.61 -6.06 -11.77
N VAL A 148 1.51 -5.42 -12.21
CA VAL A 148 0.83 -4.37 -11.45
C VAL A 148 -0.49 -4.92 -10.91
N PRO A 149 -0.67 -4.98 -9.58
CA PRO A 149 -1.94 -5.38 -8.98
C PRO A 149 -2.97 -4.25 -9.05
N VAL A 150 -4.21 -4.60 -9.37
CA VAL A 150 -5.36 -3.70 -9.36
C VAL A 150 -6.49 -4.37 -8.58
N THR A 151 -7.06 -3.67 -7.61
CA THR A 151 -8.17 -4.16 -6.80
C THR A 151 -9.48 -3.56 -7.30
N ILE A 152 -10.41 -4.43 -7.67
CA ILE A 152 -11.76 -4.05 -8.12
C ILE A 152 -12.74 -4.35 -6.99
N PHE A 153 -13.58 -3.38 -6.67
CA PHE A 153 -14.75 -3.53 -5.83
C PHE A 153 -15.99 -3.53 -6.70
N SER A 154 -16.80 -4.60 -6.63
CA SER A 154 -18.04 -4.75 -7.41
C SER A 154 -19.16 -5.30 -6.54
N ASN A 155 -20.42 -5.15 -6.96
CA ASN A 155 -21.54 -5.76 -6.27
C ASN A 155 -21.68 -7.25 -6.65
N ASP A 156 -22.18 -8.08 -5.73
CA ASP A 156 -22.34 -9.55 -5.91
C ASP A 156 -23.34 -9.94 -7.00
N ASP A 157 -24.29 -9.05 -7.32
CA ASP A 157 -25.30 -9.23 -8.37
C ASP A 157 -24.76 -9.06 -9.79
N ILE A 158 -23.53 -8.57 -9.93
CA ILE A 158 -22.81 -8.47 -11.20
C ILE A 158 -22.07 -9.78 -11.44
N ASN A 159 -22.15 -10.31 -12.67
CA ASN A 159 -21.36 -11.48 -13.06
C ASN A 159 -19.87 -11.18 -12.89
N LYS A 160 -19.31 -11.62 -11.76
CA LYS A 160 -17.93 -11.34 -11.37
C LYS A 160 -16.91 -11.74 -12.45
N VAL A 161 -17.19 -12.82 -13.18
CA VAL A 161 -16.31 -13.29 -14.27
C VAL A 161 -16.33 -12.31 -15.45
N GLU A 162 -17.49 -11.77 -15.77
CA GLU A 162 -17.64 -10.79 -16.85
C GLU A 162 -16.93 -9.47 -16.54
N VAL A 163 -17.11 -8.94 -15.33
CA VAL A 163 -16.39 -7.75 -14.85
C VAL A 163 -14.87 -7.95 -14.90
N ILE A 164 -14.39 -9.10 -14.45
CA ILE A 164 -12.96 -9.45 -14.52
C ILE A 164 -12.47 -9.47 -15.97
N ILE A 165 -13.20 -10.10 -16.87
CA ILE A 165 -12.82 -10.21 -18.28
C ILE A 165 -12.83 -8.83 -18.95
N GLU A 166 -13.84 -8.01 -18.72
CA GLU A 166 -13.93 -6.66 -19.29
C GLU A 166 -12.81 -5.76 -18.77
N THR A 167 -12.54 -5.82 -17.47
CA THR A 167 -11.46 -5.05 -16.85
C THR A 167 -10.09 -5.48 -17.39
N LEU A 168 -9.87 -6.78 -17.61
CA LEU A 168 -8.63 -7.28 -18.21
C LEU A 168 -8.46 -6.82 -19.66
N LYS A 169 -9.55 -6.61 -20.41
CA LYS A 169 -9.52 -6.09 -21.79
C LYS A 169 -9.23 -4.58 -21.85
N SER A 170 -9.69 -3.83 -20.86
CA SER A 170 -9.62 -2.35 -20.87
C SER A 170 -8.29 -1.79 -20.41
N SER A 171 -7.38 -2.60 -19.88
CA SER A 171 -6.08 -2.21 -19.29
C SER A 171 -6.14 -0.84 -18.61
N PRO A 172 -6.35 -0.76 -17.32
CA PRO A 172 -6.48 0.52 -16.59
C PRO A 172 -5.12 1.20 -16.30
N ILE A 173 -4.04 0.70 -16.92
CA ILE A 173 -2.65 1.13 -16.68
C ILE A 173 -2.02 1.52 -18.02
#